data_427aff4f776fa9f033befc21301fcc8d
#
_entry.id   427aff4f776fa9f033befc21301fcc8d
#
_cell.length_a   1.000
_cell.length_b   1.000
_cell.length_c   1.000
_cell.angle_alpha   90.00
_cell.angle_beta   90.00
_cell.angle_gamma   90.00
#
_symmetry.space_group_name_H-M   'P 1'
#
loop_
_entity.id
_entity.type
_entity.pdbx_description
1 polymer ?
#
loop_
_entity_poly.entity_id
_entity_poly.type
_entity_poly.pdbx_seq_one_letter_code
_entity_poly.pdbx_strand_id
1 'polypeptide(L)'
;MTERPKSAATRPKTQISSIGHYDLEKNIGEGNFAKVRLARHTITGQQVAIKIIDKAKLDKATSKKLFREVRIMRLLNHKHIVKLYEVIDTPDELFLVMEYVSGGEIFDYLVAHGRMKEKEARKHFRQIIGAVAHCHQLHIIHRDLKAENLLLDENMNVKIADFGFSNQFSPGQKLNTWCGSPPYAAPELFQGKEYSGPEVDIWSLGVVLYVLVCGSLPFDGSNLAKLRARVIAGKFQIPFYMSPGNDILMLIVKN
;
A
#
# COMPACT_ATOMS: atom_id res chain seq x y z
N MET A 1 -40.51 36.63 21.53
CA MET A 1 -39.13 36.30 22.00
C MET A 1 -39.00 34.79 21.96
N THR A 2 -38.39 34.28 20.90
CA THR A 2 -38.17 32.83 20.69
C THR A 2 -36.69 32.57 20.89
N GLU A 3 -36.34 31.87 21.98
CA GLU A 3 -34.97 31.45 22.25
C GLU A 3 -34.50 30.45 21.23
N ARG A 4 -33.30 30.71 20.62
CA ARG A 4 -32.58 29.76 19.78
C ARG A 4 -31.94 28.68 20.67
N PRO A 5 -31.99 27.39 20.31
CA PRO A 5 -31.30 26.37 21.05
C PRO A 5 -29.78 26.56 20.92
N LYS A 6 -29.07 26.56 22.05
CA LYS A 6 -27.60 26.62 22.15
C LYS A 6 -27.01 25.38 21.49
N SER A 7 -26.09 25.59 20.54
CA SER A 7 -25.29 24.53 19.90
C SER A 7 -24.54 23.73 20.99
N ALA A 8 -24.69 22.42 20.94
CA ALA A 8 -23.94 21.50 21.81
C ALA A 8 -22.44 21.67 21.54
N ALA A 9 -21.71 22.13 22.54
CA ALA A 9 -20.25 22.23 22.50
C ALA A 9 -19.67 20.80 22.36
N THR A 10 -18.96 20.56 21.26
CA THR A 10 -18.20 19.33 21.02
C THR A 10 -17.11 19.25 22.10
N ARG A 11 -17.19 18.30 23.01
CA ARG A 11 -16.15 18.04 24.01
C ARG A 11 -14.82 17.78 23.27
N PRO A 12 -13.69 18.37 23.68
CA PRO A 12 -12.40 18.05 23.12
C PRO A 12 -12.12 16.56 23.34
N LYS A 13 -11.88 15.79 22.26
CA LYS A 13 -11.46 14.39 22.37
C LYS A 13 -10.13 14.36 23.14
N THR A 14 -10.14 13.80 24.33
CA THR A 14 -8.92 13.58 25.13
C THR A 14 -7.99 12.70 24.30
N GLN A 15 -6.76 13.16 24.08
CA GLN A 15 -5.79 12.41 23.31
C GLN A 15 -5.43 11.14 24.10
N ILE A 16 -5.82 9.97 23.59
CA ILE A 16 -5.53 8.67 24.20
C ILE A 16 -4.01 8.52 24.27
N SER A 17 -3.47 8.28 25.46
CA SER A 17 -2.04 8.07 25.69
C SER A 17 -1.64 6.59 25.62
N SER A 18 -2.58 5.67 25.87
CA SER A 18 -2.36 4.22 25.83
C SER A 18 -3.61 3.48 25.39
N ILE A 19 -3.43 2.29 24.81
CA ILE A 19 -4.51 1.38 24.45
C ILE A 19 -4.04 -0.07 24.66
N GLY A 20 -4.80 -0.86 25.47
CA GLY A 20 -4.38 -2.20 25.84
C GLY A 20 -2.98 -2.17 26.50
N HIS A 21 -2.06 -2.94 25.97
CA HIS A 21 -0.66 -2.99 26.42
C HIS A 21 0.27 -2.10 25.58
N TYR A 22 -0.23 -1.01 24.98
CA TYR A 22 0.56 -0.15 24.09
C TYR A 22 0.52 1.31 24.55
N ASP A 23 1.69 1.88 24.82
CA ASP A 23 1.85 3.32 25.03
C ASP A 23 2.02 4.01 23.68
N LEU A 24 1.11 4.95 23.39
CA LEU A 24 1.09 5.69 22.14
C LEU A 24 2.11 6.83 22.17
N GLU A 25 3.06 6.79 21.25
CA GLU A 25 4.12 7.80 21.09
C GLU A 25 3.71 8.86 20.04
N LYS A 26 4.64 9.20 19.14
CA LYS A 26 4.47 10.23 18.10
C LYS A 26 3.56 9.78 16.96
N ASN A 27 2.94 10.75 16.29
CA ASN A 27 2.27 10.51 15.02
C ASN A 27 3.31 10.26 13.92
N ILE A 28 3.12 9.20 13.12
CA ILE A 28 4.00 8.80 12.01
C ILE A 28 3.27 8.76 10.66
N GLY A 29 1.95 8.94 10.64
CA GLY A 29 1.16 9.02 9.43
C GLY A 29 -0.25 9.52 9.70
N GLU A 30 -0.84 10.18 8.72
CA GLU A 30 -2.21 10.71 8.81
C GLU A 30 -2.92 10.52 7.47
N GLY A 31 -4.15 10.02 7.53
CA GLY A 31 -5.06 9.87 6.39
C GLY A 31 -6.44 10.43 6.72
N ASN A 32 -7.34 10.41 5.73
CA ASN A 32 -8.68 11.02 5.86
C ASN A 32 -9.50 10.49 7.05
N PHE A 33 -9.39 9.20 7.36
CA PHE A 33 -10.20 8.53 8.39
C PHE A 33 -9.35 7.86 9.46
N ALA A 34 -8.02 7.89 9.32
CA ALA A 34 -7.10 7.17 10.16
C ALA A 34 -5.85 8.00 10.49
N LYS A 35 -5.29 7.74 11.67
CA LYS A 35 -3.96 8.22 12.08
C LYS A 35 -3.09 7.02 12.36
N VAL A 36 -1.80 7.10 12.04
CA VAL A 36 -0.83 6.07 12.39
C VAL A 36 0.12 6.63 13.43
N ARG A 37 0.19 5.97 14.57
CA ARG A 37 1.10 6.35 15.66
C ARG A 37 2.13 5.28 15.89
N LEU A 38 3.36 5.70 16.15
CA LEU A 38 4.34 4.85 16.78
C LEU A 38 3.86 4.53 18.19
N ALA A 39 4.02 3.31 18.63
CA ALA A 39 3.69 2.89 19.98
C ALA A 39 4.71 1.87 20.49
N ARG A 40 4.74 1.68 21.81
CA ARG A 40 5.61 0.72 22.47
C ARG A 40 4.80 -0.25 23.29
N HIS A 41 5.02 -1.54 23.08
CA HIS A 41 4.39 -2.56 23.91
C HIS A 41 4.97 -2.54 25.33
N THR A 42 4.15 -2.34 26.34
CA THR A 42 4.57 -2.06 27.73
C THR A 42 5.36 -3.19 28.38
N ILE A 43 5.10 -4.45 28.00
CA ILE A 43 5.76 -5.62 28.59
C ILE A 43 7.06 -5.97 27.84
N THR A 44 7.03 -5.98 26.50
CA THR A 44 8.18 -6.44 25.70
C THR A 44 9.11 -5.30 25.27
N GLY A 45 8.66 -4.05 25.37
CA GLY A 45 9.38 -2.88 24.84
C GLY A 45 9.40 -2.78 23.31
N GLN A 46 8.74 -3.71 22.60
CA GLN A 46 8.71 -3.73 21.14
C GLN A 46 8.00 -2.50 20.59
N GLN A 47 8.60 -1.85 19.59
CA GLN A 47 7.94 -0.79 18.83
C GLN A 47 6.96 -1.38 17.81
N VAL A 48 5.80 -0.74 17.69
CA VAL A 48 4.73 -1.10 16.76
C VAL A 48 4.17 0.16 16.11
N ALA A 49 3.54 0.01 14.95
CA ALA A 49 2.74 1.05 14.31
C ALA A 49 1.26 0.76 14.59
N ILE A 50 0.53 1.72 15.14
CA ILE A 50 -0.90 1.56 15.42
C ILE A 50 -1.69 2.50 14.51
N LYS A 51 -2.45 1.93 13.58
CA LYS A 51 -3.41 2.65 12.73
C LYS A 51 -4.72 2.78 13.52
N ILE A 52 -5.07 4.01 13.86
CA ILE A 52 -6.24 4.38 14.65
C ILE A 52 -7.30 4.91 13.70
N ILE A 53 -8.45 4.25 13.65
CA ILE A 53 -9.52 4.55 12.70
C ILE A 53 -10.75 5.00 13.48
N ASP A 54 -11.22 6.21 13.20
CA ASP A 54 -12.43 6.79 13.79
C ASP A 54 -13.68 6.21 13.10
N LYS A 55 -14.43 5.36 13.79
CA LYS A 55 -15.62 4.71 13.25
C LYS A 55 -16.73 5.68 12.88
N ALA A 56 -16.83 6.83 13.55
CA ALA A 56 -17.84 7.84 13.25
C ALA A 56 -17.66 8.49 11.87
N LYS A 57 -16.43 8.41 11.30
CA LYS A 57 -16.10 8.94 9.97
C LYS A 57 -16.31 7.93 8.85
N LEU A 58 -16.67 6.68 9.16
CA LEU A 58 -16.83 5.61 8.19
C LEU A 58 -18.26 5.52 7.69
N ASP A 59 -18.45 5.58 6.39
CA ASP A 59 -19.70 5.13 5.77
C ASP A 59 -19.74 3.58 5.65
N LYS A 60 -20.89 3.04 5.25
CA LYS A 60 -21.07 1.58 5.11
C LYS A 60 -20.10 0.95 4.09
N ALA A 61 -19.76 1.67 3.03
CA ALA A 61 -18.88 1.16 1.98
C ALA A 61 -17.43 1.12 2.46
N THR A 62 -16.95 2.19 3.11
CA THR A 62 -15.60 2.29 3.70
C THR A 62 -15.43 1.27 4.83
N SER A 63 -16.46 1.09 5.66
CA SER A 63 -16.46 0.07 6.72
C SER A 63 -16.29 -1.34 6.15
N LYS A 64 -17.00 -1.70 5.08
CA LYS A 64 -16.83 -3.01 4.41
C LYS A 64 -15.41 -3.19 3.85
N LYS A 65 -14.82 -2.14 3.27
CA LYS A 65 -13.43 -2.18 2.77
C LYS A 65 -12.45 -2.42 3.92
N LEU A 66 -12.60 -1.70 5.02
CA LEU A 66 -11.77 -1.83 6.21
C LEU A 66 -11.81 -3.24 6.80
N PHE A 67 -12.99 -3.81 7.00
CA PHE A 67 -13.10 -5.19 7.51
C PHE A 67 -12.53 -6.22 6.55
N ARG A 68 -12.57 -5.97 5.23
CA ARG A 68 -11.89 -6.80 4.23
C ARG A 68 -10.37 -6.70 4.37
N GLU A 69 -9.81 -5.47 4.45
CA GLU A 69 -8.39 -5.22 4.69
C GLU A 69 -7.90 -5.99 5.91
N VAL A 70 -8.58 -5.85 7.06
CA VAL A 70 -8.25 -6.56 8.29
C VAL A 70 -8.25 -8.07 8.12
N ARG A 71 -9.27 -8.62 7.44
CA ARG A 71 -9.36 -10.07 7.18
C ARG A 71 -8.19 -10.54 6.32
N ILE A 72 -7.85 -9.81 5.27
CA ILE A 72 -6.73 -10.11 4.38
C ILE A 72 -5.41 -10.06 5.17
N MET A 73 -5.16 -9.00 5.91
CA MET A 73 -3.92 -8.85 6.69
C MET A 73 -3.75 -9.96 7.74
N ARG A 74 -4.82 -10.49 8.32
CA ARG A 74 -4.77 -11.63 9.24
C ARG A 74 -4.34 -12.95 8.58
N LEU A 75 -4.58 -13.11 7.28
CA LEU A 75 -4.17 -14.29 6.52
C LEU A 75 -2.70 -14.21 6.08
N LEU A 76 -2.16 -13.00 5.94
CA LEU A 76 -0.82 -12.78 5.41
C LEU A 76 0.24 -12.92 6.51
N ASN A 77 1.15 -13.88 6.31
CA ASN A 77 2.30 -14.08 7.19
C ASN A 77 3.55 -14.34 6.35
N HIS A 78 4.26 -13.27 5.99
CA HIS A 78 5.45 -13.34 5.16
C HIS A 78 6.48 -12.30 5.60
N LYS A 79 7.77 -12.62 5.56
CA LYS A 79 8.86 -11.75 6.03
C LYS A 79 8.96 -10.39 5.31
N HIS A 80 8.40 -10.29 4.10
CA HIS A 80 8.38 -9.08 3.27
C HIS A 80 6.97 -8.46 3.14
N ILE A 81 6.10 -8.73 4.11
CA ILE A 81 4.78 -8.09 4.26
C ILE A 81 4.69 -7.55 5.68
N VAL A 82 4.20 -6.32 5.84
CA VAL A 82 3.94 -5.73 7.15
C VAL A 82 2.95 -6.60 7.91
N LYS A 83 3.35 -7.10 9.08
CA LYS A 83 2.54 -8.02 9.88
C LYS A 83 1.48 -7.26 10.68
N LEU A 84 0.26 -7.76 10.69
CA LEU A 84 -0.78 -7.36 11.63
C LEU A 84 -0.65 -8.25 12.88
N TYR A 85 -0.38 -7.65 14.04
CA TYR A 85 -0.24 -8.37 15.29
C TYR A 85 -1.59 -8.54 16.01
N GLU A 86 -2.35 -7.45 16.13
CA GLU A 86 -3.56 -7.40 16.92
C GLU A 86 -4.56 -6.39 16.34
N VAL A 87 -5.83 -6.61 16.60
CA VAL A 87 -6.92 -5.68 16.31
C VAL A 87 -7.68 -5.43 17.59
N ILE A 88 -7.66 -4.18 18.06
CA ILE A 88 -8.40 -3.76 19.24
C ILE A 88 -9.61 -2.96 18.77
N ASP A 89 -10.79 -3.47 19.10
CA ASP A 89 -12.06 -2.90 18.67
C ASP A 89 -12.77 -2.26 19.87
N THR A 90 -12.97 -0.94 19.81
CA THR A 90 -13.72 -0.18 20.81
C THR A 90 -15.01 0.39 20.19
N PRO A 91 -15.96 0.90 20.98
CA PRO A 91 -17.19 1.49 20.44
C PRO A 91 -16.92 2.59 19.40
N ASP A 92 -15.92 3.45 19.62
CA ASP A 92 -15.66 4.65 18.81
C ASP A 92 -14.53 4.48 17.79
N GLU A 93 -13.55 3.63 18.07
CA GLU A 93 -12.32 3.52 17.29
C GLU A 93 -11.92 2.05 17.05
N LEU A 94 -11.26 1.81 15.92
CA LEU A 94 -10.61 0.54 15.61
C LEU A 94 -9.10 0.76 15.53
N PHE A 95 -8.34 -0.04 16.30
CA PHE A 95 -6.89 0.02 16.36
C PHE A 95 -6.30 -1.21 15.67
N LEU A 96 -5.49 -0.99 14.65
CA LEU A 96 -4.72 -2.05 13.98
C LEU A 96 -3.28 -1.96 14.46
N VAL A 97 -2.86 -2.92 15.28
CA VAL A 97 -1.49 -3.00 15.79
C VAL A 97 -0.66 -3.77 14.78
N MET A 98 0.31 -3.11 14.18
CA MET A 98 1.11 -3.63 13.07
C MET A 98 2.61 -3.55 13.37
N GLU A 99 3.37 -4.30 12.63
CA GLU A 99 4.82 -4.19 12.58
C GLU A 99 5.22 -2.75 12.25
N TYR A 100 6.14 -2.20 13.07
CA TYR A 100 6.76 -0.92 12.76
C TYR A 100 7.98 -1.13 11.87
N VAL A 101 8.02 -0.42 10.75
CA VAL A 101 9.08 -0.49 9.75
C VAL A 101 9.80 0.86 9.74
N SER A 102 11.06 0.90 10.15
CA SER A 102 11.75 2.15 10.55
C SER A 102 12.49 2.87 9.44
N GLY A 103 12.76 2.22 8.31
CA GLY A 103 13.60 2.76 7.22
C GLY A 103 12.86 3.66 6.22
N GLY A 104 11.56 3.91 6.43
CA GLY A 104 10.76 4.77 5.56
C GLY A 104 10.31 4.10 4.25
N GLU A 105 9.79 4.89 3.35
CA GLU A 105 9.29 4.43 2.05
C GLU A 105 10.42 4.32 1.01
N ILE A 106 10.34 3.32 0.12
CA ILE A 106 11.24 3.24 -1.04
C ILE A 106 11.12 4.51 -1.90
N PHE A 107 9.95 5.11 -1.98
CA PHE A 107 9.74 6.38 -2.67
C PHE A 107 10.66 7.48 -2.13
N ASP A 108 10.68 7.70 -0.82
CA ASP A 108 11.55 8.70 -0.19
C ASP A 108 13.03 8.40 -0.38
N TYR A 109 13.40 7.11 -0.31
CA TYR A 109 14.75 6.66 -0.63
C TYR A 109 15.16 7.06 -2.06
N LEU A 110 14.29 6.85 -3.05
CA LEU A 110 14.55 7.22 -4.45
C LEU A 110 14.58 8.73 -4.64
N VAL A 111 13.74 9.50 -3.95
CA VAL A 111 13.79 10.98 -3.98
C VAL A 111 15.14 11.48 -3.47
N ALA A 112 15.66 10.89 -2.40
CA ALA A 112 16.92 11.31 -1.78
C ALA A 112 18.17 10.85 -2.57
N HIS A 113 18.15 9.66 -3.19
CA HIS A 113 19.33 9.02 -3.78
C HIS A 113 19.26 8.89 -5.32
N GLY A 114 18.13 9.24 -5.92
CA GLY A 114 17.86 9.00 -7.33
C GLY A 114 17.44 7.55 -7.60
N ARG A 115 18.09 6.89 -8.55
CA ARG A 115 17.82 5.50 -8.90
C ARG A 115 18.69 4.51 -8.13
N MET A 116 18.21 3.30 -7.95
CA MET A 116 19.02 2.20 -7.39
C MET A 116 19.99 1.63 -8.43
N LYS A 117 21.13 1.13 -7.96
CA LYS A 117 21.98 0.25 -8.79
C LYS A 117 21.24 -1.06 -9.07
N GLU A 118 21.43 -1.66 -10.24
CA GLU A 118 20.72 -2.88 -10.65
C GLU A 118 20.87 -4.04 -9.66
N LYS A 119 22.05 -4.19 -9.04
CA LYS A 119 22.28 -5.21 -8.00
C LYS A 119 21.36 -5.02 -6.80
N GLU A 120 21.18 -3.79 -6.37
CA GLU A 120 20.32 -3.40 -5.26
C GLU A 120 18.84 -3.56 -5.63
N ALA A 121 18.43 -3.01 -6.77
CA ALA A 121 17.08 -3.16 -7.30
C ALA A 121 16.68 -4.63 -7.43
N ARG A 122 17.60 -5.50 -7.90
CA ARG A 122 17.39 -6.95 -8.00
C ARG A 122 17.15 -7.60 -6.63
N LYS A 123 17.89 -7.20 -5.59
CA LYS A 123 17.69 -7.69 -4.22
C LYS A 123 16.27 -7.34 -3.75
N HIS A 124 15.90 -6.07 -3.84
CA HIS A 124 14.60 -5.59 -3.39
C HIS A 124 13.45 -6.18 -4.21
N PHE A 125 13.60 -6.23 -5.53
CA PHE A 125 12.57 -6.76 -6.41
C PHE A 125 12.29 -8.26 -6.18
N ARG A 126 13.31 -9.07 -5.89
CA ARG A 126 13.12 -10.47 -5.48
C ARG A 126 12.30 -10.59 -4.20
N GLN A 127 12.49 -9.69 -3.25
CA GLN A 127 11.72 -9.65 -1.99
C GLN A 127 10.25 -9.30 -2.27
N ILE A 128 10.02 -8.32 -3.13
CA ILE A 128 8.67 -7.88 -3.55
C ILE A 128 7.94 -9.02 -4.26
N ILE A 129 8.58 -9.64 -5.26
CA ILE A 129 8.00 -10.79 -5.99
C ILE A 129 7.63 -11.92 -5.02
N GLY A 130 8.52 -12.26 -4.08
CA GLY A 130 8.23 -13.31 -3.09
C GLY A 130 7.00 -13.00 -2.23
N ALA A 131 6.84 -11.74 -1.84
CA ALA A 131 5.67 -11.30 -1.08
C ALA A 131 4.38 -11.32 -1.91
N VAL A 132 4.43 -10.84 -3.16
CA VAL A 132 3.27 -10.87 -4.07
C VAL A 132 2.89 -12.30 -4.43
N ALA A 133 3.87 -13.17 -4.69
CA ALA A 133 3.61 -14.59 -4.93
C ALA A 133 2.91 -15.26 -3.73
N HIS A 134 3.32 -14.93 -2.50
CA HIS A 134 2.64 -15.39 -1.28
C HIS A 134 1.18 -14.92 -1.24
N CYS A 135 0.89 -13.65 -1.57
CA CYS A 135 -0.48 -13.15 -1.67
C CYS A 135 -1.30 -13.95 -2.70
N HIS A 136 -0.76 -14.12 -3.91
CA HIS A 136 -1.46 -14.83 -5.00
C HIS A 136 -1.71 -16.30 -4.69
N GLN A 137 -0.80 -16.99 -3.98
CA GLN A 137 -1.01 -18.36 -3.47
C GLN A 137 -2.17 -18.46 -2.50
N LEU A 138 -2.45 -17.39 -1.74
CA LEU A 138 -3.60 -17.28 -0.85
C LEU A 138 -4.85 -16.68 -1.53
N HIS A 139 -4.83 -16.57 -2.87
CA HIS A 139 -5.89 -15.98 -3.67
C HIS A 139 -6.20 -14.53 -3.30
N ILE A 140 -5.17 -13.78 -2.90
CA ILE A 140 -5.24 -12.36 -2.55
C ILE A 140 -4.47 -11.57 -3.60
N ILE A 141 -5.10 -10.52 -4.13
CA ILE A 141 -4.50 -9.51 -5.01
C ILE A 141 -4.34 -8.19 -4.25
N HIS A 142 -3.23 -7.50 -4.49
CA HIS A 142 -2.91 -6.24 -3.80
C HIS A 142 -3.62 -5.04 -4.44
N ARG A 143 -3.49 -4.88 -5.76
CA ARG A 143 -4.12 -3.86 -6.61
C ARG A 143 -3.65 -2.41 -6.41
N ASP A 144 -2.69 -2.15 -5.53
CA ASP A 144 -2.09 -0.83 -5.32
C ASP A 144 -0.59 -0.94 -5.01
N LEU A 145 0.13 -1.78 -5.77
CA LEU A 145 1.58 -1.88 -5.67
C LEU A 145 2.22 -0.62 -6.27
N LYS A 146 2.95 0.11 -5.43
CA LYS A 146 3.67 1.35 -5.77
C LYS A 146 4.82 1.59 -4.79
N ALA A 147 5.75 2.48 -5.14
CA ALA A 147 6.94 2.74 -4.34
C ALA A 147 6.63 3.26 -2.92
N GLU A 148 5.51 3.98 -2.76
CA GLU A 148 5.02 4.53 -1.49
C GLU A 148 4.51 3.43 -0.55
N ASN A 149 4.03 2.29 -1.09
CA ASN A 149 3.56 1.14 -0.30
C ASN A 149 4.65 0.10 -0.04
N LEU A 150 5.90 0.39 -0.40
CA LEU A 150 7.07 -0.44 -0.17
C LEU A 150 7.95 0.22 0.88
N LEU A 151 7.94 -0.33 2.09
CA LEU A 151 8.71 0.18 3.22
C LEU A 151 10.04 -0.55 3.34
N LEU A 152 11.05 0.12 3.89
CA LEU A 152 12.36 -0.44 4.20
C LEU A 152 12.49 -0.68 5.70
N ASP A 153 12.95 -1.86 6.09
CA ASP A 153 13.31 -2.13 7.48
C ASP A 153 14.72 -1.59 7.80
N GLU A 154 15.15 -1.74 9.06
CA GLU A 154 16.47 -1.31 9.54
C GLU A 154 17.65 -1.98 8.80
N ASN A 155 17.42 -3.14 8.17
CA ASN A 155 18.41 -3.90 7.40
C ASN A 155 18.26 -3.66 5.88
N MET A 156 17.50 -2.65 5.47
CA MET A 156 17.23 -2.35 4.08
C MET A 156 16.54 -3.53 3.35
N ASN A 157 15.65 -4.26 4.01
CA ASN A 157 14.77 -5.20 3.37
C ASN A 157 13.40 -4.60 3.14
N VAL A 158 12.76 -5.02 2.05
CA VAL A 158 11.44 -4.50 1.67
C VAL A 158 10.34 -5.19 2.46
N LYS A 159 9.35 -4.40 2.85
CA LYS A 159 8.08 -4.84 3.41
C LYS A 159 6.92 -4.17 2.66
N ILE A 160 6.04 -4.99 2.07
CA ILE A 160 4.82 -4.48 1.42
C ILE A 160 3.83 -4.06 2.51
N ALA A 161 3.27 -2.85 2.37
CA ALA A 161 2.28 -2.26 3.25
C ALA A 161 1.01 -1.89 2.49
N ASP A 162 -0.03 -1.48 3.22
CA ASP A 162 -1.29 -0.94 2.72
C ASP A 162 -2.09 -1.89 1.81
N PHE A 163 -2.91 -2.72 2.45
CA PHE A 163 -3.82 -3.65 1.80
C PHE A 163 -5.24 -3.10 1.61
N GLY A 164 -5.43 -1.78 1.69
CA GLY A 164 -6.74 -1.11 1.61
C GLY A 164 -7.48 -1.30 0.27
N PHE A 165 -6.76 -1.59 -0.81
CA PHE A 165 -7.34 -1.93 -2.11
C PHE A 165 -7.34 -3.42 -2.43
N SER A 166 -6.83 -4.25 -1.54
CA SER A 166 -6.72 -5.70 -1.76
C SER A 166 -8.08 -6.38 -1.83
N ASN A 167 -8.12 -7.50 -2.52
CA ASN A 167 -9.30 -8.34 -2.63
C ASN A 167 -8.92 -9.81 -2.76
N GLN A 168 -9.85 -10.68 -2.45
CA GLN A 168 -9.76 -12.09 -2.81
C GLN A 168 -10.23 -12.27 -4.26
N PHE A 169 -9.61 -13.19 -4.97
CA PHE A 169 -10.02 -13.62 -6.30
C PHE A 169 -10.27 -15.13 -6.30
N SER A 170 -11.09 -15.58 -7.24
CA SER A 170 -11.34 -17.01 -7.44
C SER A 170 -11.05 -17.36 -8.90
N PRO A 171 -10.41 -18.50 -9.18
CA PRO A 171 -10.21 -18.96 -10.55
C PRO A 171 -11.53 -19.00 -11.32
N GLY A 172 -11.54 -18.43 -12.52
CA GLY A 172 -12.71 -18.35 -13.39
C GLY A 172 -13.68 -17.21 -13.08
N GLN A 173 -13.52 -16.48 -11.98
CA GLN A 173 -14.30 -15.27 -11.71
C GLN A 173 -13.54 -14.03 -12.18
N LYS A 174 -14.26 -13.08 -12.76
CA LYS A 174 -13.70 -11.80 -13.21
C LYS A 174 -14.03 -10.70 -12.21
N LEU A 175 -13.10 -9.75 -12.11
CA LEU A 175 -13.23 -8.53 -11.35
C LEU A 175 -13.40 -7.35 -12.30
N ASN A 176 -14.12 -6.32 -11.88
CA ASN A 176 -14.42 -5.14 -12.70
C ASN A 176 -14.20 -3.81 -11.96
N THR A 177 -13.71 -3.87 -10.71
CA THR A 177 -13.52 -2.67 -9.90
C THR A 177 -12.25 -1.94 -10.31
N TRP A 178 -12.38 -0.69 -10.76
CA TRP A 178 -11.25 0.21 -10.94
C TRP A 178 -10.75 0.69 -9.57
N CYS A 179 -9.49 0.48 -9.25
CA CYS A 179 -8.85 0.92 -8.00
C CYS A 179 -7.33 0.98 -8.17
N GLY A 180 -6.66 1.54 -7.17
CA GLY A 180 -5.22 1.69 -7.15
C GLY A 180 -4.74 3.06 -7.67
N SER A 181 -3.43 3.20 -7.79
CA SER A 181 -2.76 4.45 -8.17
C SER A 181 -2.56 4.52 -9.69
N PRO A 182 -3.09 5.54 -10.39
CA PRO A 182 -3.12 5.57 -11.86
C PRO A 182 -1.78 5.34 -12.57
N PRO A 183 -0.61 5.87 -12.11
CA PRO A 183 0.67 5.63 -12.79
C PRO A 183 1.12 4.17 -12.79
N TYR A 184 0.60 3.36 -11.87
CA TYR A 184 0.92 1.94 -11.70
C TYR A 184 -0.18 1.01 -12.22
N ALA A 185 -1.32 1.58 -12.66
CA ALA A 185 -2.51 0.82 -13.08
C ALA A 185 -2.34 0.18 -14.45
N ALA A 186 -2.78 -1.07 -14.58
CA ALA A 186 -2.74 -1.84 -15.81
C ALA A 186 -3.69 -1.30 -16.90
N PRO A 187 -3.37 -1.50 -18.20
CA PRO A 187 -4.16 -0.96 -19.30
C PRO A 187 -5.61 -1.43 -19.32
N GLU A 188 -5.91 -2.68 -18.91
CA GLU A 188 -7.27 -3.20 -18.82
C GLU A 188 -8.14 -2.42 -17.83
N LEU A 189 -7.56 -1.90 -16.73
CA LEU A 189 -8.26 -1.04 -15.79
C LEU A 189 -8.70 0.27 -16.46
N PHE A 190 -7.82 0.91 -17.23
CA PHE A 190 -8.15 2.12 -17.99
C PHE A 190 -9.17 1.88 -19.11
N GLN A 191 -9.26 0.67 -19.62
CA GLN A 191 -10.21 0.28 -20.65
C GLN A 191 -11.57 -0.16 -20.07
N GLY A 192 -11.70 -0.27 -18.74
CA GLY A 192 -12.90 -0.76 -18.08
C GLY A 192 -13.17 -2.24 -18.37
N LYS A 193 -12.12 -3.00 -18.72
CA LYS A 193 -12.24 -4.44 -18.98
C LYS A 193 -12.26 -5.22 -17.68
N GLU A 194 -12.89 -6.37 -17.72
CA GLU A 194 -12.83 -7.34 -16.64
C GLU A 194 -11.44 -8.00 -16.61
N TYR A 195 -10.94 -8.32 -15.40
CA TYR A 195 -9.64 -8.94 -15.17
C TYR A 195 -9.74 -10.10 -14.17
N SER A 196 -8.82 -11.05 -14.22
CA SER A 196 -8.84 -12.25 -13.37
C SER A 196 -8.28 -11.97 -11.98
N GLY A 197 -7.35 -11.02 -11.87
CA GLY A 197 -6.79 -10.58 -10.60
C GLY A 197 -5.27 -10.40 -10.63
N PRO A 198 -4.47 -11.49 -10.60
CA PRO A 198 -3.00 -11.41 -10.50
C PRO A 198 -2.32 -10.58 -11.57
N GLU A 199 -2.86 -10.52 -12.79
CA GLU A 199 -2.29 -9.80 -13.92
C GLU A 199 -2.11 -8.29 -13.66
N VAL A 200 -3.02 -7.68 -12.89
CA VAL A 200 -2.89 -6.24 -12.56
C VAL A 200 -1.73 -5.98 -11.60
N ASP A 201 -1.46 -6.90 -10.67
CA ASP A 201 -0.30 -6.81 -9.78
C ASP A 201 1.01 -7.05 -10.56
N ILE A 202 1.00 -7.97 -11.54
CA ILE A 202 2.18 -8.23 -12.41
C ILE A 202 2.52 -6.99 -13.22
N TRP A 203 1.54 -6.31 -13.80
CA TRP A 203 1.77 -5.02 -14.46
C TRP A 203 2.39 -3.99 -13.50
N SER A 204 1.80 -3.82 -12.32
CA SER A 204 2.30 -2.88 -11.30
C SER A 204 3.72 -3.23 -10.85
N LEU A 205 4.09 -4.52 -10.74
CA LEU A 205 5.46 -4.97 -10.50
C LEU A 205 6.43 -4.51 -11.58
N GLY A 206 6.03 -4.56 -12.85
CA GLY A 206 6.83 -4.03 -13.96
C GLY A 206 7.09 -2.53 -13.80
N VAL A 207 6.06 -1.77 -13.45
CA VAL A 207 6.19 -0.32 -13.19
C VAL A 207 7.09 -0.05 -11.98
N VAL A 208 6.91 -0.79 -10.88
CA VAL A 208 7.77 -0.69 -9.68
C VAL A 208 9.22 -0.93 -10.04
N LEU A 209 9.52 -2.00 -10.79
CA LEU A 209 10.89 -2.28 -11.20
C LEU A 209 11.50 -1.15 -12.02
N TYR A 210 10.74 -0.62 -12.98
CA TYR A 210 11.20 0.54 -13.75
C TYR A 210 11.54 1.72 -12.84
N VAL A 211 10.66 2.02 -11.85
CA VAL A 211 10.90 3.09 -10.87
C VAL A 211 12.16 2.85 -10.05
N LEU A 212 12.41 1.61 -9.61
CA LEU A 212 13.62 1.28 -8.85
C LEU A 212 14.91 1.55 -9.63
N VAL A 213 14.94 1.18 -10.92
CA VAL A 213 16.16 1.25 -11.75
C VAL A 213 16.29 2.56 -12.53
N CYS A 214 15.20 3.31 -12.73
CA CYS A 214 15.20 4.57 -13.48
C CYS A 214 15.03 5.80 -12.58
N GLY A 215 14.45 5.67 -11.39
CA GLY A 215 14.10 6.78 -10.50
C GLY A 215 12.92 7.63 -11.01
N SER A 216 12.22 7.16 -12.03
CA SER A 216 11.07 7.85 -12.65
C SER A 216 10.04 6.85 -13.15
N LEU A 217 8.81 7.29 -13.37
CA LEU A 217 7.74 6.46 -13.91
C LEU A 217 7.96 6.16 -15.41
N PRO A 218 7.60 4.95 -15.88
CA PRO A 218 7.64 4.61 -17.31
C PRO A 218 6.56 5.35 -18.11
N PHE A 219 5.43 5.61 -17.47
CA PHE A 219 4.30 6.31 -18.05
C PHE A 219 3.97 7.54 -17.20
N ASP A 220 3.88 8.68 -17.84
CA ASP A 220 3.56 9.96 -17.21
C ASP A 220 2.56 10.73 -18.08
N GLY A 221 1.88 11.71 -17.51
CA GLY A 221 0.93 12.55 -18.25
C GLY A 221 0.50 13.77 -17.44
N SER A 222 0.37 14.92 -18.11
CA SER A 222 -0.07 16.16 -17.46
C SER A 222 -1.53 16.10 -16.93
N ASN A 223 -2.26 15.04 -17.29
CA ASN A 223 -3.59 14.70 -16.79
C ASN A 223 -3.88 13.22 -17.00
N LEU A 224 -4.97 12.74 -16.38
CA LEU A 224 -5.36 11.34 -16.42
C LEU A 224 -5.61 10.82 -17.86
N ALA A 225 -6.15 11.64 -18.76
CA ALA A 225 -6.41 11.23 -20.13
C ALA A 225 -5.13 10.96 -20.93
N LYS A 226 -4.10 11.82 -20.75
CA LYS A 226 -2.78 11.62 -21.38
C LYS A 226 -2.04 10.42 -20.79
N LEU A 227 -2.10 10.24 -19.46
CA LEU A 227 -1.54 9.07 -18.80
C LEU A 227 -2.19 7.78 -19.33
N ARG A 228 -3.55 7.73 -19.35
CA ARG A 228 -4.31 6.62 -19.93
C ARG A 228 -3.85 6.27 -21.35
N ALA A 229 -3.73 7.27 -22.22
CA ALA A 229 -3.31 7.05 -23.59
C ALA A 229 -1.91 6.42 -23.69
N ARG A 230 -0.96 6.87 -22.83
CA ARG A 230 0.40 6.33 -22.78
C ARG A 230 0.44 4.90 -22.23
N VAL A 231 -0.30 4.61 -21.16
CA VAL A 231 -0.41 3.26 -20.59
C VAL A 231 -1.00 2.29 -21.60
N ILE A 232 -2.11 2.66 -22.27
CA ILE A 232 -2.74 1.81 -23.29
C ILE A 232 -1.83 1.58 -24.50
N ALA A 233 -1.03 2.59 -24.88
CA ALA A 233 -0.06 2.46 -25.96
C ALA A 233 1.12 1.54 -25.60
N GLY A 234 1.40 1.32 -24.30
CA GLY A 234 2.49 0.46 -23.81
C GLY A 234 3.89 0.89 -24.24
N LYS A 235 4.06 2.15 -24.72
CA LYS A 235 5.34 2.67 -25.21
C LYS A 235 6.05 3.44 -24.10
N PHE A 236 7.21 2.96 -23.71
CA PHE A 236 8.11 3.61 -22.73
C PHE A 236 9.56 3.55 -23.23
N GLN A 237 10.43 4.36 -22.66
CA GLN A 237 11.84 4.40 -23.02
C GLN A 237 12.66 3.51 -22.09
N ILE A 238 13.55 2.70 -22.67
CA ILE A 238 14.55 1.96 -21.92
C ILE A 238 15.81 2.83 -21.86
N PRO A 239 16.26 3.26 -20.68
CA PRO A 239 17.46 4.07 -20.57
C PRO A 239 18.71 3.31 -21.06
N PHE A 240 19.61 4.01 -21.74
CA PHE A 240 20.82 3.44 -22.34
C PHE A 240 21.79 2.80 -21.33
N TYR A 241 21.67 3.16 -20.07
CA TYR A 241 22.51 2.64 -18.97
C TYR A 241 22.02 1.32 -18.40
N MET A 242 20.88 0.81 -18.85
CA MET A 242 20.38 -0.50 -18.39
C MET A 242 21.15 -1.63 -19.07
N SER A 243 21.46 -2.67 -18.27
CA SER A 243 22.11 -3.86 -18.81
C SER A 243 21.16 -4.67 -19.70
N PRO A 244 21.67 -5.37 -20.74
CA PRO A 244 20.84 -6.21 -21.63
C PRO A 244 19.99 -7.27 -20.89
N GLY A 245 20.43 -7.72 -19.72
CA GLY A 245 19.68 -8.68 -18.90
C GLY A 245 18.37 -8.12 -18.29
N ASN A 246 18.19 -6.81 -18.30
CA ASN A 246 16.94 -6.17 -17.85
C ASN A 246 15.85 -6.12 -18.93
N ASP A 247 16.15 -6.47 -20.18
CA ASP A 247 15.14 -6.57 -21.25
C ASP A 247 14.03 -7.58 -20.88
N ILE A 248 14.36 -8.65 -20.15
CA ILE A 248 13.39 -9.65 -19.66
C ILE A 248 12.37 -9.02 -18.71
N LEU A 249 12.78 -8.05 -17.91
CA LEU A 249 11.91 -7.36 -16.96
C LEU A 249 10.95 -6.40 -17.65
N MET A 250 11.34 -5.89 -18.82
CA MET A 250 10.51 -5.04 -19.66
C MET A 250 9.44 -5.83 -20.44
N LEU A 251 9.58 -7.15 -20.55
CA LEU A 251 8.53 -8.02 -21.12
C LEU A 251 7.29 -8.07 -20.23
N ILE A 252 7.41 -7.83 -18.92
CA ILE A 252 6.28 -7.78 -17.98
C ILE A 252 5.32 -6.64 -18.33
N VAL A 253 5.84 -5.54 -18.87
CA VAL A 253 5.04 -4.36 -19.27
C VAL A 253 4.64 -4.41 -20.75
N LYS A 254 5.13 -5.36 -21.54
CA LYS A 254 4.84 -5.49 -22.98
C LYS A 254 3.74 -6.51 -23.32
N ASN A 255 3.39 -7.39 -22.40
CA ASN A 255 2.35 -8.42 -22.53
C ASN A 255 1.17 -8.16 -21.60
#